data_e3bbd02cb39908fe4fbb92215a47a9e8
#
_entry.id   e3bbd02cb39908fe4fbb92215a47a9e8
#
_cell.length_a   1.000
_cell.length_b   1.000
_cell.length_c   1.000
_cell.angle_alpha   90.00
_cell.angle_beta   90.00
_cell.angle_gamma   90.00
#
_symmetry.space_group_name_H-M   'P 1'
#
loop_
_entity.id
_entity.type
_entity.pdbx_description
1 polymer ?
#
loop_
_entity_poly.entity_id
_entity_poly.type
_entity_poly.pdbx_seq_one_letter_code
_entity_poly.pdbx_strand_id
1 'polypeptide(L)'
;MTFSGKISFDDVLSRGKKVTDSLFLVSYLRKEQGVGRVGISVPKRLVGRATERNKIKRVVREAFITSLRPLPVDVIAVYKHKPAQKRSVKIVRESIQKHFDKIKTELETRESQ
;
A
#
# COMPACT_ATOMS: atom_id res chain seq x y z
N MET A 1 -4.76 -1.57 13.23
CA MET A 1 -4.71 -1.65 11.77
C MET A 1 -5.74 -0.70 11.18
N THR A 2 -5.36 0.01 10.13
CA THR A 2 -6.24 1.00 9.54
C THR A 2 -6.78 0.52 8.21
N PHE A 3 -8.08 0.35 8.14
CA PHE A 3 -8.75 -0.06 6.90
C PHE A 3 -9.66 1.02 6.39
N SER A 4 -9.86 1.00 5.08
CA SER A 4 -10.91 1.75 4.43
C SER A 4 -11.97 0.74 4.01
N GLY A 5 -13.03 0.61 4.77
CA GLY A 5 -14.09 -0.36 4.52
C GLY A 5 -13.72 -1.78 4.93
N LYS A 6 -14.43 -2.75 4.36
CA LYS A 6 -14.22 -4.16 4.68
C LYS A 6 -13.30 -4.80 3.68
N ILE A 7 -11.99 -4.68 3.90
CA ILE A 7 -11.00 -5.32 3.04
C ILE A 7 -10.55 -6.62 3.70
N SER A 8 -10.44 -7.67 2.89
CA SER A 8 -9.94 -8.95 3.37
C SER A 8 -8.44 -9.03 3.17
N PHE A 9 -7.68 -8.95 4.27
CA PHE A 9 -6.23 -9.09 4.22
C PHE A 9 -5.83 -10.44 3.64
N ASP A 10 -6.47 -11.51 4.10
CA ASP A 10 -6.13 -12.85 3.67
C ASP A 10 -6.32 -13.02 2.16
N ASP A 11 -7.42 -12.55 1.61
CA ASP A 11 -7.69 -12.67 0.18
C ASP A 11 -6.66 -11.89 -0.64
N VAL A 12 -6.38 -10.65 -0.26
CA VAL A 12 -5.45 -9.82 -1.01
C VAL A 12 -4.04 -10.38 -0.91
N LEU A 13 -3.62 -10.82 0.27
CA LEU A 13 -2.26 -11.35 0.46
C LEU A 13 -2.07 -12.71 -0.20
N SER A 14 -3.10 -13.56 -0.24
CA SER A 14 -2.97 -14.89 -0.83
C SER A 14 -3.26 -14.92 -2.32
N ARG A 15 -4.20 -14.13 -2.81
CA ARG A 15 -4.63 -14.15 -4.20
C ARG A 15 -4.14 -12.99 -5.03
N GLY A 16 -3.72 -11.91 -4.39
CA GLY A 16 -3.28 -10.70 -5.06
C GLY A 16 -1.89 -10.84 -5.68
N LYS A 17 -1.61 -9.98 -6.63
CA LYS A 17 -0.27 -9.82 -7.16
C LYS A 17 0.56 -9.01 -6.18
N LYS A 18 1.86 -9.22 -6.19
CA LYS A 18 2.76 -8.57 -5.22
C LYS A 18 3.87 -7.80 -5.94
N VAL A 19 4.17 -6.61 -5.41
CA VAL A 19 5.36 -5.86 -5.77
C VAL A 19 6.09 -5.52 -4.47
N THR A 20 7.41 -5.53 -4.50
CA THR A 20 8.18 -5.37 -3.26
C THR A 20 9.47 -4.60 -3.52
N ASP A 21 9.92 -3.89 -2.49
CA ASP A 21 11.26 -3.31 -2.47
C ASP A 21 11.81 -3.43 -1.05
N SER A 22 12.83 -2.64 -0.69
CA SER A 22 13.42 -2.70 0.64
C SER A 22 12.53 -2.14 1.74
N LEU A 23 11.55 -1.32 1.40
CA LEU A 23 10.67 -0.66 2.37
C LEU A 23 9.31 -1.31 2.50
N PHE A 24 8.70 -1.75 1.40
CA PHE A 24 7.33 -2.23 1.39
C PHE A 24 7.16 -3.52 0.63
N LEU A 25 6.23 -4.32 1.10
CA LEU A 25 5.59 -5.37 0.32
C LEU A 25 4.18 -4.88 0.04
N VAL A 26 3.81 -4.75 -1.22
CA VAL A 26 2.48 -4.30 -1.61
C VAL A 26 1.79 -5.43 -2.37
N SER A 27 0.64 -5.84 -1.88
CA SER A 27 -0.19 -6.85 -2.52
C SER A 27 -1.47 -6.18 -3.01
N TYR A 28 -1.92 -6.51 -4.21
CA TYR A 28 -3.13 -5.90 -4.76
C TYR A 28 -3.97 -6.91 -5.49
N LEU A 29 -5.28 -6.74 -5.38
CA LEU A 29 -6.26 -7.63 -5.98
C LEU A 29 -7.32 -6.80 -6.69
N ARG A 30 -7.45 -7.00 -8.00
CA ARG A 30 -8.43 -6.30 -8.81
C ARG A 30 -9.85 -6.76 -8.45
N LYS A 31 -10.76 -5.78 -8.39
CA LYS A 31 -12.19 -6.06 -8.18
C LYS A 31 -12.96 -5.83 -9.46
N GLU A 32 -14.17 -6.35 -9.52
CA GLU A 32 -15.02 -6.17 -10.69
C GLU A 32 -15.61 -4.76 -10.75
N GLN A 33 -15.90 -4.17 -9.58
CA GLN A 33 -16.51 -2.85 -9.51
C GLN A 33 -16.21 -2.21 -8.18
N GLY A 34 -16.53 -0.93 -8.08
CA GLY A 34 -16.40 -0.15 -6.86
C GLY A 34 -15.14 0.68 -6.83
N VAL A 35 -14.90 1.32 -5.69
CA VAL A 35 -13.71 2.14 -5.49
C VAL A 35 -12.64 1.34 -4.76
N GLY A 36 -11.40 1.79 -4.89
CA GLY A 36 -10.26 1.16 -4.24
C GLY A 36 -10.31 1.26 -2.72
N ARG A 37 -9.77 0.24 -2.08
CA ARG A 37 -9.62 0.21 -0.62
C ARG A 37 -8.19 -0.16 -0.29
N VAL A 38 -7.69 0.37 0.84
CA VAL A 38 -6.31 0.13 1.26
C VAL A 38 -6.26 -0.33 2.71
N GLY A 39 -5.48 -1.38 2.96
CA GLY A 39 -5.09 -1.79 4.29
C GLY A 39 -3.61 -1.54 4.47
N ILE A 40 -3.20 -1.04 5.63
CA ILE A 40 -1.82 -0.65 5.88
C ILE A 40 -1.33 -1.30 7.15
N SER A 41 -0.21 -2.01 7.07
CA SER A 41 0.41 -2.63 8.23
C SER A 41 1.81 -2.05 8.44
N VAL A 42 2.02 -1.46 9.61
CA VAL A 42 3.35 -0.99 10.03
C VAL A 42 3.66 -1.69 11.35
N PRO A 43 4.40 -2.81 11.31
CA PRO A 43 4.62 -3.61 12.52
C PRO A 43 5.34 -2.84 13.63
N LYS A 44 4.83 -2.99 14.84
CA LYS A 44 5.42 -2.34 16.01
C LYS A 44 6.86 -2.77 16.25
N ARG A 45 7.17 -4.01 15.93
CA ARG A 45 8.53 -4.52 16.07
C ARG A 45 9.54 -3.83 15.16
N LEU A 46 9.06 -3.24 14.06
CA LEU A 46 9.91 -2.52 13.11
C LEU A 46 9.92 -1.01 13.39
N VAL A 47 8.78 -0.46 13.82
CA VAL A 47 8.62 0.96 14.11
C VAL A 47 7.94 1.09 15.46
N GLY A 48 8.72 1.23 16.52
CA GLY A 48 8.22 1.19 17.88
C GLY A 48 7.34 2.35 18.31
N ARG A 49 7.60 3.55 17.78
CA ARG A 49 6.84 4.74 18.17
C ARG A 49 5.55 4.85 17.38
N ALA A 50 4.45 5.05 18.08
CA ALA A 50 3.14 5.21 17.45
C ALA A 50 3.11 6.41 16.50
N THR A 51 3.77 7.51 16.87
CA THR A 51 3.83 8.70 16.02
C THR A 51 4.51 8.42 14.69
N GLU A 52 5.58 7.62 14.70
CA GLU A 52 6.29 7.25 13.49
C GLU A 52 5.44 6.30 12.63
N ARG A 53 4.78 5.33 13.26
CA ARG A 53 3.89 4.44 12.52
C ARG A 53 2.76 5.22 11.84
N ASN A 54 2.19 6.20 12.54
CA ASN A 54 1.10 7.02 12.00
C ASN A 54 1.56 7.87 10.82
N LYS A 55 2.80 8.37 10.86
CA LYS A 55 3.36 9.12 9.74
C LYS A 55 3.46 8.26 8.49
N ILE A 56 3.96 7.03 8.64
CA ILE A 56 4.09 6.09 7.53
C ILE A 56 2.71 5.77 6.97
N LYS A 57 1.74 5.46 7.84
CA LYS A 57 0.37 5.16 7.41
C LYS A 57 -0.26 6.32 6.65
N ARG A 58 -0.02 7.55 7.11
CA ARG A 58 -0.55 8.74 6.45
C ARG A 58 0.00 8.88 5.05
N VAL A 59 1.31 8.70 4.89
CA VAL A 59 1.97 8.80 3.59
C VAL A 59 1.39 7.78 2.62
N VAL A 60 1.22 6.54 3.07
CA VAL A 60 0.64 5.48 2.22
C VAL A 60 -0.80 5.81 1.85
N ARG A 61 -1.59 6.26 2.82
CA ARG A 61 -2.99 6.60 2.58
C ARG A 61 -3.14 7.74 1.59
N GLU A 62 -2.34 8.80 1.74
CA GLU A 62 -2.38 9.94 0.82
C GLU A 62 -1.99 9.53 -0.61
N ALA A 63 -0.95 8.72 -0.75
CA ALA A 63 -0.54 8.21 -2.06
C ALA A 63 -1.64 7.36 -2.68
N PHE A 64 -2.29 6.51 -1.88
CA PHE A 64 -3.38 5.66 -2.36
C PHE A 64 -4.57 6.49 -2.85
N ILE A 65 -4.98 7.48 -2.06
CA ILE A 65 -6.13 8.33 -2.42
C ILE A 65 -5.86 9.04 -3.74
N THR A 66 -4.65 9.52 -3.94
CA THR A 66 -4.28 10.25 -5.14
C THR A 66 -4.20 9.34 -6.37
N SER A 67 -3.69 8.13 -6.19
CA SER A 67 -3.33 7.26 -7.33
C SER A 67 -4.34 6.16 -7.63
N LEU A 68 -4.81 5.45 -6.61
CA LEU A 68 -5.52 4.17 -6.82
C LEU A 68 -6.97 4.16 -6.36
N ARG A 69 -7.38 5.08 -5.51
CA ARG A 69 -8.72 5.05 -4.95
C ARG A 69 -9.84 5.00 -6.00
N PRO A 70 -9.74 5.73 -7.13
CA PRO A 70 -10.79 5.68 -8.15
C PRO A 70 -10.87 4.35 -8.88
N LEU A 71 -9.87 3.49 -8.75
CA LEU A 71 -9.81 2.23 -9.47
C LEU A 71 -10.35 1.09 -8.62
N PRO A 72 -10.97 0.08 -9.24
CA PRO A 72 -11.53 -1.07 -8.49
C PRO A 72 -10.44 -2.04 -8.08
N VAL A 73 -9.69 -1.69 -7.03
CA VAL A 73 -8.57 -2.48 -6.56
C VAL A 73 -8.48 -2.44 -5.03
N ASP A 74 -8.25 -3.59 -4.42
CA ASP A 74 -7.95 -3.68 -3.00
C ASP A 74 -6.44 -3.84 -2.85
N VAL A 75 -5.84 -3.03 -1.98
CA VAL A 75 -4.38 -2.98 -1.80
C VAL A 75 -4.05 -3.16 -0.33
N ILE A 76 -3.05 -4.00 -0.08
CA ILE A 76 -2.45 -4.12 1.26
C ILE A 76 -1.00 -3.71 1.15
N ALA A 77 -0.60 -2.73 1.93
CA ALA A 77 0.79 -2.28 1.99
C ALA A 77 1.38 -2.65 3.34
N VAL A 78 2.45 -3.43 3.33
CA VAL A 78 3.14 -3.88 4.54
C VAL A 78 4.52 -3.26 4.58
N TYR A 79 4.77 -2.45 5.61
CA TYR A 79 6.08 -1.87 5.84
C TYR A 79 7.01 -2.94 6.39
N LYS A 80 8.19 -3.11 5.79
CA LYS A 80 9.10 -4.20 6.16
C LYS A 80 10.53 -3.75 6.46
N HIS A 81 10.81 -2.45 6.42
CA HIS A 81 12.15 -1.95 6.67
C HIS A 81 12.51 -2.02 8.14
N LYS A 82 13.63 -2.69 8.46
CA LYS A 82 14.13 -2.74 9.83
C LYS A 82 14.71 -1.38 10.21
N PRO A 83 14.50 -0.95 11.46
CA PRO A 83 14.81 0.41 11.88
C PRO A 83 16.28 0.64 12.25
N ALA A 84 17.22 -0.01 11.59
CA ALA A 84 18.63 0.25 11.82
C ALA A 84 18.97 1.71 11.52
N GLN A 85 18.20 2.35 10.64
CA GLN A 85 18.33 3.76 10.32
C GLN A 85 16.94 4.33 10.07
N LYS A 86 16.70 5.53 10.57
CA LYS A 86 15.45 6.23 10.27
C LYS A 86 15.37 6.56 8.80
N ARG A 87 14.25 6.23 8.19
CA ARG A 87 13.97 6.66 6.81
C ARG A 87 13.17 7.96 6.85
N SER A 88 13.55 8.91 6.02
CA SER A 88 12.79 10.15 5.92
C SER A 88 11.42 9.88 5.29
N VAL A 89 10.45 10.73 5.61
CA VAL A 89 9.12 10.67 5.02
C VAL A 89 9.19 10.74 3.49
N LYS A 90 10.13 11.53 2.98
CA LYS A 90 10.33 11.67 1.54
C LYS A 90 10.66 10.32 0.88
N ILE A 91 11.58 9.56 1.49
CA ILE A 91 11.99 8.25 0.95
C ILE A 91 10.82 7.27 0.99
N VAL A 92 10.07 7.27 2.09
CA VAL A 92 8.88 6.42 2.21
C VAL A 92 7.85 6.77 1.14
N ARG A 93 7.61 8.05 0.94
CA ARG A 93 6.66 8.53 -0.07
C ARG A 93 7.08 8.13 -1.48
N GLU A 94 8.35 8.28 -1.79
CA GLU A 94 8.86 7.91 -3.12
C GLU A 94 8.72 6.41 -3.38
N SER A 95 9.02 5.59 -2.37
CA SER A 95 8.90 4.14 -2.49
C SER A 95 7.45 3.73 -2.75
N ILE A 96 6.52 4.19 -1.92
CA ILE A 96 5.12 3.77 -2.05
C ILE A 96 4.47 4.34 -3.32
N GLN A 97 4.83 5.55 -3.71
CA GLN A 97 4.31 6.17 -4.92
C GLN A 97 4.74 5.37 -6.15
N LYS A 98 5.98 4.93 -6.17
CA LYS A 98 6.51 4.10 -7.26
C LYS A 98 5.72 2.80 -7.40
N HIS A 99 5.42 2.14 -6.29
CA HIS A 99 4.59 0.93 -6.31
C HIS A 99 3.19 1.20 -6.82
N PHE A 100 2.57 2.26 -6.34
CA PHE A 100 1.20 2.59 -6.72
C PHE A 100 1.10 3.02 -8.19
N ASP A 101 2.09 3.74 -8.68
CA ASP A 101 2.15 4.12 -10.10
C ASP A 101 2.27 2.89 -11.00
N LYS A 102 3.07 1.94 -10.58
CA LYS A 102 3.22 0.68 -11.33
C LYS A 102 1.91 -0.11 -11.35
N ILE A 103 1.23 -0.19 -10.21
CA ILE A 103 -0.07 -0.87 -10.12
C ILE A 103 -1.10 -0.17 -11.00
N LYS A 104 -1.14 1.16 -10.94
CA LYS A 104 -2.08 1.95 -11.74
C LYS A 104 -1.87 1.70 -13.22
N THR A 105 -0.62 1.73 -13.67
CA THR A 105 -0.28 1.48 -15.07
C THR A 105 -0.74 0.10 -15.52
N GLU A 106 -0.51 -0.91 -14.69
CA GLU A 106 -0.91 -2.27 -15.01
C GLU A 106 -2.44 -2.40 -15.11
N LEU A 107 -3.17 -1.80 -14.18
CA LEU A 107 -4.62 -1.86 -14.19
C LEU A 107 -5.21 -1.13 -15.40
N GLU A 108 -4.68 0.03 -15.72
CA GLU A 108 -5.15 0.81 -16.86
C GLU A 108 -4.84 0.11 -18.20
N THR A 109 -3.67 -0.51 -18.30
CA THR A 109 -3.29 -1.26 -19.49
C THR A 109 -4.24 -2.43 -19.72
N ARG A 110 -4.64 -3.14 -18.67
CA ARG A 110 -5.58 -4.26 -18.78
C ARG A 110 -6.96 -3.80 -19.23
N GLU A 111 -7.39 -2.65 -18.75
CA GLU A 111 -8.70 -2.10 -19.14
C GLU A 111 -8.73 -1.65 -20.59
N SER A 112 -7.57 -1.29 -21.15
CA SER A 112 -7.48 -0.85 -22.54
C SER A 112 -7.61 -2.00 -23.53
N GLN A 113 -7.53 -3.20 -23.04
CA GLN A 113 -7.65 -4.39 -23.87
C GLN A 113 -9.05 -4.99 -23.75
#